data_1ce675d654128dced854c74c0ec186b7
#
_entry.id   1ce675d654128dced854c74c0ec186b7
#
_cell.length_a   1.000
_cell.length_b   1.000
_cell.length_c   1.000
_cell.angle_alpha   90.00
_cell.angle_beta   90.00
_cell.angle_gamma   90.00
#
_symmetry.space_group_name_H-M   'P 1'
#
loop_
_entity.id
_entity.type
_entity.pdbx_description
1 polymer ?
#
loop_
_entity_poly.entity_id
_entity_poly.type
_entity_poly.pdbx_seq_one_letter_code
_entity_poly.pdbx_strand_id
1 'polypeptide(L)'
;YSESEEIYLKIVDYIFEQLDNDLAYTKKVYKYMLKGDIINGTQICKLLLEQDIIDIDEEEEQRFLNGSITAYAFMMNRIQNLDITPAQLALDPHSASMVITDVNTGDVLALVSYPGYDNNKMANGVDAEYFNSLLNDQSTPMINYATRQMTAPGSTFKMVSATAGLMEGIITPRSTLFCNGLFDKITPPASCLGRHGSLNVTEAINHSCNMFFYEVGYELGTEGESYSSELGLEKIRNYADLYGLTETTGIEIEESAPTVSTEDAVRSAIGQGTNNFSTVGLARYVTTIANNGTCYNLTLVDKITDRSGIVLTDNHASVRNTINMDSSYWDAIQQGMRKVIESKSYYNDLGVKVAGKTGTAEENKNRGNHALFVCYAPYEQPEIAVATRIAYGYTSTYAARMTKEVLKYYFDLAEEDEVITGTASQIT
;
A
#
# COMPACT_ATOMS: atom_id res chain seq x y z
N TYR A 1 42.00 -31.59 22.65
CA TYR A 1 41.71 -32.25 21.36
C TYR A 1 43.09 -32.69 20.79
N SER A 2 43.32 -33.97 20.75
CA SER A 2 44.64 -34.50 20.37
C SER A 2 44.70 -35.06 18.95
N GLU A 3 43.54 -35.21 18.29
CA GLU A 3 43.46 -35.81 16.96
C GLU A 3 42.74 -34.89 15.97
N SER A 4 43.19 -34.84 14.73
CA SER A 4 42.64 -34.02 13.67
C SER A 4 41.17 -34.37 13.36
N GLU A 5 40.77 -35.62 13.56
CA GLU A 5 39.42 -36.11 13.37
C GLU A 5 38.43 -35.55 14.41
N GLU A 6 38.85 -35.47 15.70
CA GLU A 6 38.02 -34.84 16.76
C GLU A 6 37.80 -33.35 16.48
N ILE A 7 38.83 -32.65 16.02
CA ILE A 7 38.73 -31.23 15.67
C ILE A 7 37.78 -31.06 14.48
N TYR A 8 37.90 -31.91 13.46
CA TYR A 8 37.05 -31.88 12.29
C TYR A 8 35.54 -32.09 12.68
N LEU A 9 35.27 -33.14 13.47
CA LEU A 9 33.89 -33.42 13.92
C LEU A 9 33.31 -32.26 14.74
N LYS A 10 34.06 -31.67 15.64
CA LYS A 10 33.65 -30.51 16.42
C LYS A 10 33.37 -29.27 15.57
N ILE A 11 34.15 -29.04 14.53
CA ILE A 11 33.93 -27.94 13.59
C ILE A 11 32.63 -28.23 12.77
N VAL A 12 32.45 -29.46 12.32
CA VAL A 12 31.25 -29.87 11.58
C VAL A 12 29.98 -29.69 12.44
N ASP A 13 30.01 -30.20 13.69
CA ASP A 13 28.89 -30.05 14.63
C ASP A 13 28.57 -28.56 14.89
N TYR A 14 29.59 -27.75 15.12
CA TYR A 14 29.39 -26.30 15.31
C TYR A 14 28.79 -25.62 14.06
N ILE A 15 29.26 -25.99 12.86
CA ILE A 15 28.71 -25.44 11.61
C ILE A 15 27.23 -25.85 11.47
N PHE A 16 26.86 -27.10 11.73
CA PHE A 16 25.48 -27.53 11.67
C PHE A 16 24.60 -26.82 12.69
N GLU A 17 25.07 -26.66 13.93
CA GLU A 17 24.35 -25.89 14.96
C GLU A 17 24.12 -24.43 14.55
N GLN A 18 25.08 -23.78 13.91
CA GLN A 18 24.89 -22.43 13.39
C GLN A 18 23.92 -22.39 12.20
N LEU A 19 23.96 -23.40 11.32
CA LEU A 19 23.07 -23.50 10.15
C LEU A 19 21.61 -23.80 10.54
N ASP A 20 21.39 -24.60 11.58
CA ASP A 20 20.05 -24.91 12.10
C ASP A 20 19.33 -23.65 12.64
N ASN A 21 20.11 -22.69 13.14
CA ASN A 21 19.59 -21.39 13.61
C ASN A 21 19.50 -20.34 12.50
N ASP A 22 19.97 -20.61 11.27
CA ASP A 22 19.88 -19.71 10.13
C ASP A 22 18.60 -19.96 9.33
N LEU A 23 17.58 -19.09 9.53
CA LEU A 23 16.29 -19.16 8.82
C LEU A 23 16.45 -19.09 7.30
N ALA A 24 17.44 -18.37 6.78
CA ALA A 24 17.65 -18.25 5.34
C ALA A 24 18.19 -19.57 4.75
N TYR A 25 19.06 -20.24 5.49
CA TYR A 25 19.56 -21.57 5.15
C TYR A 25 18.45 -22.60 5.22
N THR A 26 17.71 -22.65 6.33
CA THR A 26 16.58 -23.56 6.56
C THR A 26 15.53 -23.43 5.45
N LYS A 27 15.13 -22.22 5.08
CA LYS A 27 14.22 -21.97 3.93
C LYS A 27 14.77 -22.52 2.62
N LYS A 28 16.08 -22.43 2.37
CA LYS A 28 16.70 -23.01 1.17
C LYS A 28 16.66 -24.54 1.19
N VAL A 29 16.97 -25.15 2.33
CA VAL A 29 16.92 -26.61 2.50
C VAL A 29 15.50 -27.12 2.22
N TYR A 30 14.46 -26.57 2.86
CA TYR A 30 13.07 -26.95 2.63
C TYR A 30 12.65 -26.73 1.17
N LYS A 31 13.07 -25.65 0.55
CA LYS A 31 12.79 -25.41 -0.89
C LYS A 31 13.35 -26.53 -1.78
N TYR A 32 14.55 -27.02 -1.50
CA TYR A 32 15.14 -28.13 -2.26
C TYR A 32 14.50 -29.47 -1.92
N MET A 33 14.11 -29.69 -0.68
CA MET A 33 13.40 -30.90 -0.25
C MET A 33 12.01 -31.00 -0.93
N LEU A 34 11.29 -29.88 -1.03
CA LEU A 34 10.01 -29.78 -1.76
C LEU A 34 10.20 -30.01 -3.27
N LYS A 35 11.24 -29.39 -3.88
CA LYS A 35 11.53 -29.58 -5.31
C LYS A 35 12.01 -30.97 -5.65
N GLY A 36 12.59 -31.68 -4.71
CA GLY A 36 13.08 -33.06 -4.85
C GLY A 36 12.08 -34.11 -4.40
N ASP A 37 10.82 -33.75 -4.11
CA ASP A 37 9.76 -34.62 -3.58
C ASP A 37 10.16 -35.40 -2.31
N ILE A 38 11.14 -34.89 -1.55
CA ILE A 38 11.55 -35.45 -0.25
C ILE A 38 10.47 -35.11 0.80
N ILE A 39 9.91 -33.90 0.71
CA ILE A 39 8.71 -33.47 1.43
C ILE A 39 7.63 -33.20 0.42
N ASN A 40 6.48 -33.81 0.56
CA ASN A 40 5.35 -33.62 -0.34
C ASN A 40 4.21 -32.82 0.32
N GLY A 41 3.27 -32.36 -0.51
CA GLY A 41 2.16 -31.51 -0.05
C GLY A 41 1.29 -32.18 1.04
N THR A 42 1.13 -33.49 1.01
CA THR A 42 0.37 -34.22 2.03
C THR A 42 1.04 -34.16 3.40
N GLN A 43 2.37 -34.27 3.44
CA GLN A 43 3.12 -34.15 4.69
C GLN A 43 3.03 -32.72 5.25
N ILE A 44 3.07 -31.70 4.38
CA ILE A 44 2.91 -30.29 4.80
C ILE A 44 1.52 -30.08 5.40
N CYS A 45 0.46 -30.53 4.71
CA CYS A 45 -0.91 -30.37 5.22
C CYS A 45 -1.11 -31.10 6.57
N LYS A 46 -0.49 -32.26 6.76
CA LYS A 46 -0.51 -32.96 8.06
C LYS A 46 0.18 -32.16 9.15
N LEU A 47 1.35 -31.58 8.86
CA LEU A 47 2.04 -30.71 9.82
C LEU A 47 1.22 -29.48 10.21
N LEU A 48 0.50 -28.87 9.24
CA LEU A 48 -0.37 -27.72 9.52
C LEU A 48 -1.55 -28.09 10.44
N LEU A 49 -2.10 -29.30 10.31
CA LEU A 49 -3.12 -29.84 11.21
C LEU A 49 -2.55 -30.14 12.60
N GLU A 50 -1.42 -30.85 12.66
CA GLU A 50 -0.75 -31.22 13.92
C GLU A 50 -0.27 -30.01 14.74
N GLN A 51 -0.07 -28.85 14.09
CA GLN A 51 0.35 -27.59 14.72
C GLN A 51 -0.81 -26.63 14.98
N ASP A 52 -2.06 -27.09 14.81
CA ASP A 52 -3.28 -26.29 14.99
C ASP A 52 -3.28 -24.97 14.16
N ILE A 53 -2.57 -24.97 13.01
CA ILE A 53 -2.57 -23.85 12.07
C ILE A 53 -3.87 -23.80 11.25
N ILE A 54 -4.46 -24.97 11.00
CA ILE A 54 -5.71 -25.14 10.29
C ILE A 54 -6.67 -25.87 11.22
N ASP A 55 -7.83 -25.25 11.48
CA ASP A 55 -8.95 -25.87 12.21
C ASP A 55 -9.98 -26.36 11.19
N ILE A 56 -10.35 -27.66 11.29
CA ILE A 56 -11.34 -28.31 10.43
C ILE A 56 -12.17 -29.31 11.22
N ASP A 57 -13.34 -29.66 10.68
CA ASP A 57 -14.15 -30.71 11.27
C ASP A 57 -13.52 -32.12 11.13
N GLU A 58 -13.85 -33.00 12.06
CA GLU A 58 -13.30 -34.36 12.13
C GLU A 58 -13.59 -35.19 10.85
N GLU A 59 -14.71 -34.95 10.17
CA GLU A 59 -15.07 -35.68 8.95
C GLU A 59 -14.14 -35.30 7.80
N GLU A 60 -13.88 -34.05 7.60
CA GLU A 60 -12.98 -33.57 6.55
C GLU A 60 -11.53 -33.95 6.84
N GLU A 61 -11.09 -33.86 8.09
CA GLU A 61 -9.76 -34.32 8.52
C GLU A 61 -9.58 -35.80 8.16
N GLN A 62 -10.53 -36.67 8.52
CA GLN A 62 -10.46 -38.10 8.20
C GLN A 62 -10.46 -38.37 6.68
N ARG A 63 -11.21 -37.60 5.89
CA ARG A 63 -11.20 -37.69 4.43
C ARG A 63 -9.84 -37.28 3.83
N PHE A 64 -9.16 -36.33 4.44
CA PHE A 64 -7.79 -35.96 4.03
C PHE A 64 -6.77 -37.02 4.48
N LEU A 65 -6.82 -37.46 5.74
CA LEU A 65 -5.87 -38.45 6.29
C LEU A 65 -5.93 -39.81 5.61
N ASN A 66 -7.13 -40.26 5.19
CA ASN A 66 -7.31 -41.51 4.45
C ASN A 66 -7.07 -41.41 2.94
N GLY A 67 -6.71 -40.20 2.43
CA GLY A 67 -6.38 -39.96 1.03
C GLY A 67 -7.59 -39.78 0.10
N SER A 68 -8.80 -39.60 0.63
CA SER A 68 -9.99 -39.29 -0.19
C SER A 68 -9.97 -37.91 -0.77
N ILE A 69 -9.17 -36.99 -0.19
CA ILE A 69 -8.93 -35.61 -0.66
C ILE A 69 -7.44 -35.48 -0.91
N THR A 70 -7.06 -34.95 -2.07
CA THR A 70 -5.64 -34.63 -2.36
C THR A 70 -5.19 -33.40 -1.58
N ALA A 71 -3.89 -33.29 -1.28
CA ALA A 71 -3.32 -32.11 -0.62
C ALA A 71 -3.63 -30.79 -1.36
N TYR A 72 -3.64 -30.83 -2.69
CA TYR A 72 -4.01 -29.65 -3.51
C TYR A 72 -5.47 -29.26 -3.30
N ALA A 73 -6.41 -30.21 -3.39
CA ALA A 73 -7.84 -29.93 -3.18
C ALA A 73 -8.11 -29.48 -1.74
N PHE A 74 -7.43 -30.08 -0.76
CA PHE A 74 -7.51 -29.72 0.64
C PHE A 74 -7.08 -28.25 0.85
N MET A 75 -5.89 -27.87 0.39
CA MET A 75 -5.40 -26.48 0.52
C MET A 75 -6.25 -25.47 -0.24
N MET A 76 -6.71 -25.82 -1.45
CA MET A 76 -7.60 -24.94 -2.22
C MET A 76 -8.92 -24.66 -1.47
N ASN A 77 -9.52 -25.68 -0.84
CA ASN A 77 -10.71 -25.50 -0.02
C ASN A 77 -10.44 -24.57 1.18
N ARG A 78 -9.31 -24.77 1.89
CA ARG A 78 -8.95 -23.93 3.06
C ARG A 78 -8.74 -22.46 2.65
N ILE A 79 -8.08 -22.22 1.53
CA ILE A 79 -7.88 -20.86 1.00
C ILE A 79 -9.22 -20.25 0.56
N GLN A 80 -10.09 -21.03 -0.12
CA GLN A 80 -11.39 -20.54 -0.59
C GLN A 80 -12.34 -20.21 0.56
N ASN A 81 -12.33 -21.01 1.62
CA ASN A 81 -13.16 -20.81 2.81
C ASN A 81 -12.56 -19.80 3.79
N LEU A 82 -11.37 -19.25 3.51
CA LEU A 82 -10.62 -18.36 4.40
C LEU A 82 -10.19 -19.01 5.73
N ASP A 83 -10.11 -20.34 5.78
CA ASP A 83 -9.66 -21.09 6.96
C ASP A 83 -8.15 -20.96 7.17
N ILE A 84 -7.43 -20.51 6.14
CA ILE A 84 -6.00 -20.23 6.19
C ILE A 84 -5.69 -18.93 5.46
N THR A 85 -4.85 -18.11 6.09
CA THR A 85 -4.42 -16.82 5.55
C THR A 85 -2.93 -16.86 5.13
N PRO A 86 -2.50 -15.98 4.23
CA PRO A 86 -1.08 -15.86 3.91
C PRO A 86 -0.20 -15.60 5.14
N ALA A 87 -0.68 -14.83 6.12
CA ALA A 87 0.05 -14.51 7.34
C ALA A 87 0.40 -15.77 8.16
N GLN A 88 -0.55 -16.70 8.34
CA GLN A 88 -0.33 -17.98 9.04
C GLN A 88 0.72 -18.87 8.35
N LEU A 89 0.89 -18.70 7.03
CA LEU A 89 1.89 -19.41 6.25
C LEU A 89 3.22 -18.64 6.09
N ALA A 90 3.37 -17.51 6.77
CA ALA A 90 4.48 -16.57 6.59
C ALA A 90 4.71 -16.17 5.11
N LEU A 91 3.62 -16.04 4.36
CA LEU A 91 3.61 -15.64 2.95
C LEU A 91 3.19 -14.19 2.79
N ASP A 92 3.63 -13.56 1.72
CA ASP A 92 3.11 -12.27 1.27
C ASP A 92 1.87 -12.44 0.37
N PRO A 93 0.91 -11.50 0.39
CA PRO A 93 0.78 -10.36 1.30
C PRO A 93 0.21 -10.76 2.67
N HIS A 94 0.73 -10.19 3.74
CA HIS A 94 0.23 -10.47 5.09
C HIS A 94 -0.26 -9.22 5.83
N SER A 95 -0.12 -8.04 5.26
CA SER A 95 -0.63 -6.82 5.88
C SER A 95 -1.22 -5.86 4.85
N ALA A 96 -2.26 -5.16 5.29
CA ALA A 96 -2.94 -4.14 4.51
C ALA A 96 -3.41 -3.00 5.40
N SER A 97 -3.69 -1.85 4.81
CA SER A 97 -4.29 -0.71 5.50
C SER A 97 -5.15 0.11 4.55
N MET A 98 -6.19 0.70 5.10
CA MET A 98 -7.06 1.63 4.38
C MET A 98 -7.45 2.79 5.29
N VAL A 99 -7.46 3.99 4.72
CA VAL A 99 -7.93 5.19 5.42
C VAL A 99 -8.92 5.91 4.52
N ILE A 100 -10.06 6.28 5.09
CA ILE A 100 -11.12 7.04 4.44
C ILE A 100 -11.29 8.36 5.19
N THR A 101 -11.29 9.46 4.46
CA THR A 101 -11.45 10.81 4.99
C THR A 101 -12.64 11.50 4.34
N ASP A 102 -13.32 12.36 5.08
CA ASP A 102 -14.25 13.34 4.52
C ASP A 102 -13.46 14.41 3.77
N VAL A 103 -13.84 14.67 2.51
CA VAL A 103 -13.15 15.61 1.63
C VAL A 103 -13.35 17.06 2.05
N ASN A 104 -14.47 17.37 2.70
CA ASN A 104 -14.87 18.72 3.05
C ASN A 104 -14.42 19.16 4.43
N THR A 105 -14.21 18.19 5.34
CA THR A 105 -13.87 18.49 6.73
C THR A 105 -12.46 18.01 7.11
N GLY A 106 -11.92 16.98 6.45
CA GLY A 106 -10.66 16.34 6.84
C GLY A 106 -10.80 15.34 7.98
N ASP A 107 -12.02 15.02 8.40
CA ASP A 107 -12.27 14.00 9.42
C ASP A 107 -11.94 12.61 8.89
N VAL A 108 -11.35 11.76 9.73
CA VAL A 108 -11.08 10.37 9.40
C VAL A 108 -12.32 9.54 9.68
N LEU A 109 -13.01 9.11 8.63
CA LEU A 109 -14.24 8.30 8.71
C LEU A 109 -13.95 6.83 9.01
N ALA A 110 -12.84 6.32 8.50
CA ALA A 110 -12.36 4.96 8.79
C ALA A 110 -10.85 4.88 8.71
N LEU A 111 -10.25 4.14 9.64
CA LEU A 111 -8.82 3.84 9.68
C LEU A 111 -8.66 2.36 10.00
N VAL A 112 -8.27 1.56 9.01
CA VAL A 112 -8.18 0.11 9.10
C VAL A 112 -6.73 -0.34 8.97
N SER A 113 -6.32 -1.19 9.90
CA SER A 113 -5.04 -1.89 9.91
C SER A 113 -5.29 -3.40 9.93
N TYR A 114 -4.72 -4.14 8.98
CA TYR A 114 -4.80 -5.60 8.91
C TYR A 114 -3.39 -6.21 8.88
N PRO A 115 -3.14 -7.29 9.63
CA PRO A 115 -4.03 -7.89 10.61
C PRO A 115 -4.26 -6.98 11.81
N GLY A 116 -5.39 -7.17 12.47
CA GLY A 116 -5.74 -6.51 13.73
C GLY A 116 -5.68 -7.49 14.91
N TYR A 117 -6.13 -7.04 16.05
CA TYR A 117 -6.26 -7.86 17.27
C TYR A 117 -7.53 -7.51 18.04
N ASP A 118 -7.98 -8.44 18.91
CA ASP A 118 -9.17 -8.23 19.73
C ASP A 118 -8.86 -7.32 20.92
N ASN A 119 -9.31 -6.07 20.83
CA ASN A 119 -9.16 -5.07 21.90
C ASN A 119 -9.87 -5.48 23.21
N ASN A 120 -10.91 -6.30 23.17
CA ASN A 120 -11.62 -6.74 24.37
C ASN A 120 -10.74 -7.63 25.25
N LYS A 121 -9.87 -8.43 24.64
CA LYS A 121 -8.90 -9.26 25.37
C LYS A 121 -7.74 -8.46 25.97
N MET A 122 -7.59 -7.20 25.55
CA MET A 122 -6.56 -6.28 26.03
C MET A 122 -7.10 -5.25 27.04
N ALA A 123 -8.43 -5.07 27.12
CA ALA A 123 -9.09 -4.10 27.98
C ALA A 123 -9.44 -4.70 29.37
N ASN A 124 -9.41 -3.88 30.41
CA ASN A 124 -9.83 -4.23 31.79
C ASN A 124 -9.06 -5.42 32.45
N GLY A 125 -7.94 -5.75 31.94
CA GLY A 125 -7.08 -6.87 32.35
C GLY A 125 -6.60 -7.62 31.11
N VAL A 126 -5.29 -7.60 30.89
CA VAL A 126 -4.70 -8.20 29.69
C VAL A 126 -4.75 -9.73 29.82
N ASP A 127 -5.34 -10.40 28.83
CA ASP A 127 -5.19 -11.84 28.64
C ASP A 127 -3.73 -12.15 28.27
N ALA A 128 -2.99 -12.72 29.21
CA ALA A 128 -1.55 -12.92 29.07
C ALA A 128 -1.18 -13.94 27.97
N GLU A 129 -2.00 -14.96 27.76
CA GLU A 129 -1.80 -15.96 26.72
C GLU A 129 -2.03 -15.35 25.35
N TYR A 130 -3.13 -14.63 25.19
CA TYR A 130 -3.43 -13.90 23.97
C TYR A 130 -2.36 -12.83 23.67
N PHE A 131 -1.93 -12.06 24.66
CA PHE A 131 -0.87 -11.08 24.46
C PHE A 131 0.44 -11.70 23.99
N ASN A 132 0.83 -12.84 24.60
CA ASN A 132 2.02 -13.57 24.18
C ASN A 132 1.87 -14.13 22.75
N SER A 133 0.68 -14.56 22.35
CA SER A 133 0.43 -14.98 20.96
C SER A 133 0.64 -13.84 19.98
N LEU A 134 0.14 -12.62 20.30
CA LEU A 134 0.35 -11.42 19.48
C LEU A 134 1.82 -11.00 19.38
N LEU A 135 2.60 -11.16 20.45
CA LEU A 135 4.05 -10.85 20.45
C LEU A 135 4.85 -11.79 19.55
N ASN A 136 4.41 -13.04 19.44
CA ASN A 136 5.08 -14.06 18.63
C ASN A 136 4.55 -14.14 17.19
N ASP A 137 3.45 -13.45 16.90
CA ASP A 137 2.86 -13.42 15.56
C ASP A 137 3.76 -12.65 14.59
N GLN A 138 4.25 -13.33 13.55
CA GLN A 138 5.15 -12.75 12.55
C GLN A 138 4.47 -11.69 11.68
N SER A 139 3.14 -11.66 11.63
CA SER A 139 2.38 -10.59 10.97
C SER A 139 2.32 -9.29 11.79
N THR A 140 2.84 -9.30 13.02
CA THR A 140 2.94 -8.15 13.93
C THR A 140 1.62 -7.34 14.06
N PRO A 141 0.51 -8.01 14.48
CA PRO A 141 -0.84 -7.40 14.44
C PRO A 141 -1.02 -6.20 15.37
N MET A 142 -0.10 -6.00 16.34
CA MET A 142 -0.11 -4.82 17.21
C MET A 142 0.44 -3.54 16.55
N ILE A 143 1.04 -3.65 15.35
CA ILE A 143 1.45 -2.48 14.59
C ILE A 143 0.24 -1.91 13.86
N ASN A 144 -0.05 -0.62 14.06
CA ASN A 144 -1.02 0.07 13.22
C ASN A 144 -0.40 0.35 11.84
N TYR A 145 -0.74 -0.49 10.87
CA TYR A 145 -0.19 -0.40 9.52
C TYR A 145 -0.66 0.83 8.74
N ALA A 146 -1.77 1.46 9.14
CA ALA A 146 -2.27 2.67 8.50
C ALA A 146 -1.44 3.91 8.84
N THR A 147 -0.90 3.96 10.06
CA THR A 147 -0.20 5.14 10.58
C THR A 147 1.30 4.95 10.72
N ARG A 148 1.76 3.72 10.96
CA ARG A 148 3.16 3.46 11.30
C ARG A 148 3.96 2.82 10.18
N GLN A 149 3.33 2.08 9.29
CA GLN A 149 4.06 1.48 8.18
C GLN A 149 4.19 2.44 7.00
N MET A 150 5.43 2.60 6.60
CA MET A 150 5.85 3.53 5.56
C MET A 150 6.24 2.76 4.30
N THR A 151 5.92 3.30 3.14
CA THR A 151 6.37 2.77 1.84
C THR A 151 6.56 3.89 0.83
N ALA A 152 7.38 3.62 -0.18
CA ALA A 152 7.42 4.48 -1.36
C ALA A 152 6.02 4.54 -2.00
N PRO A 153 5.53 5.72 -2.34
CA PRO A 153 4.19 5.91 -2.92
C PRO A 153 4.10 5.43 -4.37
N GLY A 154 5.23 5.26 -5.05
CA GLY A 154 5.26 4.98 -6.47
C GLY A 154 4.42 5.97 -7.27
N SER A 155 3.74 5.49 -8.30
CA SER A 155 2.96 6.33 -9.22
C SER A 155 1.80 7.12 -8.58
N THR A 156 1.44 6.87 -7.31
CA THR A 156 0.47 7.74 -6.61
C THR A 156 1.03 9.12 -6.29
N PHE A 157 2.34 9.31 -6.32
CA PHE A 157 3.01 10.59 -6.11
C PHE A 157 2.97 11.52 -7.33
N LYS A 158 2.67 11.01 -8.51
CA LYS A 158 2.76 11.76 -9.79
C LYS A 158 1.92 13.03 -9.84
N MET A 159 0.86 13.14 -9.04
CA MET A 159 0.08 14.37 -8.98
C MET A 159 0.84 15.51 -8.28
N VAL A 160 1.71 15.20 -7.29
CA VAL A 160 2.64 16.20 -6.72
C VAL A 160 3.57 16.72 -7.82
N SER A 161 4.16 15.83 -8.60
CA SER A 161 5.06 16.21 -9.70
C SER A 161 4.33 16.97 -10.83
N ALA A 162 3.06 16.58 -11.11
CA ALA A 162 2.22 17.32 -12.05
C ALA A 162 1.96 18.75 -11.57
N THR A 163 1.61 18.91 -10.28
CA THR A 163 1.41 20.24 -9.65
C THR A 163 2.70 21.07 -9.74
N ALA A 164 3.83 20.48 -9.39
CA ALA A 164 5.14 21.15 -9.48
C ALA A 164 5.42 21.61 -10.93
N GLY A 165 5.29 20.72 -11.90
CA GLY A 165 5.54 21.03 -13.31
C GLY A 165 4.61 22.11 -13.87
N LEU A 166 3.34 22.11 -13.47
CA LEU A 166 2.34 23.11 -13.87
C LEU A 166 2.60 24.46 -13.21
N MET A 167 2.89 24.50 -11.92
CA MET A 167 3.08 25.74 -11.18
C MET A 167 4.44 26.40 -11.47
N GLU A 168 5.48 25.62 -11.77
CA GLU A 168 6.78 26.12 -12.23
C GLU A 168 6.76 26.52 -13.72
N GLY A 169 5.66 26.30 -14.43
CA GLY A 169 5.53 26.64 -15.86
C GLY A 169 6.34 25.72 -16.79
N ILE A 170 6.85 24.59 -16.30
CA ILE A 170 7.57 23.58 -17.09
C ILE A 170 6.64 22.92 -18.09
N ILE A 171 5.41 22.68 -17.67
CA ILE A 171 4.33 22.14 -18.48
C ILE A 171 3.08 23.00 -18.36
N THR A 172 2.19 22.88 -19.32
CA THR A 172 0.82 23.41 -19.27
C THR A 172 -0.17 22.26 -19.48
N PRO A 173 -1.46 22.44 -19.20
CA PRO A 173 -2.47 21.40 -19.48
C PRO A 173 -2.49 20.93 -20.95
N ARG A 174 -1.99 21.75 -21.87
CA ARG A 174 -2.00 21.49 -23.32
C ARG A 174 -0.65 21.08 -23.89
N SER A 175 0.45 21.40 -23.21
CA SER A 175 1.79 21.02 -23.69
C SER A 175 1.95 19.49 -23.70
N THR A 176 2.70 18.97 -24.65
CA THR A 176 2.95 17.53 -24.79
C THR A 176 4.43 17.22 -24.71
N LEU A 177 4.75 16.10 -24.05
CA LEU A 177 6.08 15.49 -24.04
C LEU A 177 6.02 14.14 -24.74
N PHE A 178 7.10 13.80 -25.45
CA PHE A 178 7.15 12.56 -26.23
C PHE A 178 7.80 11.41 -25.44
N CYS A 179 7.07 10.32 -25.27
CA CYS A 179 7.55 9.11 -24.61
C CYS A 179 7.97 8.05 -25.62
N ASN A 180 9.28 7.85 -25.78
CA ASN A 180 9.87 6.76 -26.56
C ASN A 180 10.18 5.51 -25.72
N GLY A 181 9.93 5.55 -24.40
CA GLY A 181 10.16 4.45 -23.46
C GLY A 181 11.48 4.49 -22.70
N LEU A 182 12.42 5.39 -23.06
CA LEU A 182 13.73 5.51 -22.42
C LEU A 182 14.07 6.97 -22.13
N PHE A 183 14.39 7.27 -20.87
CA PHE A 183 14.90 8.57 -20.44
C PHE A 183 16.42 8.47 -20.24
N ASP A 184 17.19 9.09 -21.09
CA ASP A 184 18.66 8.97 -21.19
C ASP A 184 19.44 10.22 -20.76
N LYS A 185 18.74 11.27 -20.26
CA LYS A 185 19.38 12.48 -19.73
C LYS A 185 20.10 12.25 -18.38
N ILE A 186 19.95 11.07 -17.76
CA ILE A 186 20.59 10.70 -16.49
C ILE A 186 21.34 9.37 -16.61
N THR A 187 22.26 9.12 -15.67
CA THR A 187 23.06 7.87 -15.62
C THR A 187 22.82 7.17 -14.28
N PRO A 188 22.42 5.86 -14.26
CA PRO A 188 21.98 5.10 -15.43
C PRO A 188 20.66 5.60 -16.02
N PRO A 189 20.41 5.40 -17.32
CA PRO A 189 19.13 5.75 -17.94
C PRO A 189 17.94 5.09 -17.26
N ALA A 190 16.78 5.76 -17.29
CA ALA A 190 15.57 5.29 -16.66
C ALA A 190 14.51 4.87 -17.70
N SER A 191 13.84 3.73 -17.45
CA SER A 191 12.86 3.18 -18.39
C SER A 191 11.42 3.52 -18.01
N CYS A 192 10.59 3.75 -19.03
CA CYS A 192 9.14 3.78 -18.89
C CYS A 192 8.56 2.38 -19.02
N LEU A 193 7.33 2.18 -18.52
CA LEU A 193 6.60 0.90 -18.63
C LEU A 193 6.15 0.60 -20.08
N GLY A 194 6.17 1.60 -20.97
CA GLY A 194 5.78 1.46 -22.36
C GLY A 194 6.25 2.64 -23.20
N ARG A 195 5.89 2.63 -24.48
CA ARG A 195 6.10 3.72 -25.43
C ARG A 195 4.76 4.37 -25.70
N HIS A 196 4.53 5.55 -25.11
CA HIS A 196 3.21 6.19 -25.11
C HIS A 196 3.03 7.27 -26.19
N GLY A 197 4.11 7.67 -26.89
CA GLY A 197 4.06 8.77 -27.85
C GLY A 197 3.92 10.14 -27.19
N SER A 198 3.26 11.08 -27.86
CA SER A 198 3.05 12.44 -27.32
C SER A 198 1.88 12.46 -26.35
N LEU A 199 2.14 12.87 -25.10
CA LEU A 199 1.16 12.94 -24.00
C LEU A 199 1.16 14.32 -23.39
N ASN A 200 -0.01 14.87 -23.06
CA ASN A 200 -0.14 15.95 -22.10
C ASN A 200 -0.19 15.39 -20.66
N VAL A 201 -0.27 16.27 -19.66
CA VAL A 201 -0.26 15.88 -18.24
C VAL A 201 -1.43 14.94 -17.88
N THR A 202 -2.62 15.19 -18.41
CA THR A 202 -3.82 14.35 -18.20
C THR A 202 -3.59 12.94 -18.71
N GLU A 203 -3.09 12.79 -19.92
CA GLU A 203 -2.79 11.47 -20.51
C GLU A 203 -1.57 10.81 -19.83
N ALA A 204 -0.60 11.61 -19.39
CA ALA A 204 0.54 11.08 -18.64
C ALA A 204 0.15 10.47 -17.28
N ILE A 205 -0.83 11.07 -16.58
CA ILE A 205 -1.42 10.51 -15.35
C ILE A 205 -2.21 9.25 -15.69
N ASN A 206 -3.06 9.29 -16.72
CA ASN A 206 -3.85 8.15 -17.20
C ASN A 206 -2.97 6.93 -17.49
N HIS A 207 -1.98 7.08 -18.35
CA HIS A 207 -1.06 6.00 -18.74
C HIS A 207 0.03 5.71 -17.70
N SER A 208 0.06 6.48 -16.60
CA SER A 208 1.14 6.37 -15.60
C SER A 208 2.54 6.49 -16.23
N CYS A 209 2.71 7.38 -17.21
CA CYS A 209 3.93 7.51 -17.99
C CYS A 209 5.10 7.98 -17.12
N ASN A 210 6.08 7.11 -16.89
CA ASN A 210 7.27 7.48 -16.10
C ASN A 210 8.10 8.52 -16.84
N MET A 211 8.28 8.36 -18.16
CA MET A 211 9.13 9.27 -18.94
C MET A 211 8.65 10.71 -18.88
N PHE A 212 7.33 10.96 -18.92
CA PHE A 212 6.77 12.30 -18.76
C PHE A 212 7.19 12.92 -17.42
N PHE A 213 7.08 12.17 -16.34
CA PHE A 213 7.41 12.66 -15.01
C PHE A 213 8.92 12.67 -14.73
N TYR A 214 9.72 11.85 -15.40
CA TYR A 214 11.19 11.99 -15.40
C TYR A 214 11.60 13.31 -16.02
N GLU A 215 10.99 13.69 -17.14
CA GLU A 215 11.25 14.99 -17.77
C GLU A 215 10.87 16.13 -16.83
N VAL A 216 9.69 16.09 -16.21
CA VAL A 216 9.29 17.11 -15.22
C VAL A 216 10.30 17.16 -14.07
N GLY A 217 10.71 16.02 -13.50
CA GLY A 217 11.70 15.98 -12.42
C GLY A 217 13.08 16.51 -12.83
N TYR A 218 13.48 16.28 -14.07
CA TYR A 218 14.72 16.83 -14.63
C TYR A 218 14.63 18.36 -14.80
N GLU A 219 13.57 18.84 -15.42
CA GLU A 219 13.37 20.27 -15.67
C GLU A 219 13.17 21.06 -14.36
N LEU A 220 12.59 20.48 -13.31
CA LEU A 220 12.55 21.09 -11.97
C LEU A 220 13.96 21.38 -11.43
N GLY A 221 14.93 20.55 -11.75
CA GLY A 221 16.34 20.73 -11.37
C GLY A 221 17.16 21.52 -12.37
N THR A 222 16.57 22.04 -13.45
CA THR A 222 17.31 22.74 -14.51
C THR A 222 17.17 24.24 -14.37
N GLU A 223 18.32 24.96 -14.36
CA GLU A 223 18.42 26.42 -14.46
C GLU A 223 19.32 26.76 -15.62
N GLY A 224 18.78 27.43 -16.65
CA GLY A 224 19.50 27.67 -17.88
C GLY A 224 19.92 26.37 -18.59
N GLU A 225 21.23 26.15 -18.70
CA GLU A 225 21.78 24.91 -19.28
C GLU A 225 22.29 23.91 -18.24
N SER A 226 22.15 24.22 -16.95
CA SER A 226 22.71 23.43 -15.86
C SER A 226 21.63 22.64 -15.13
N TYR A 227 21.85 21.33 -14.93
CA TYR A 227 21.01 20.46 -14.13
C TYR A 227 21.61 20.25 -12.73
N SER A 228 20.79 20.42 -11.70
CA SER A 228 21.06 20.06 -10.30
C SER A 228 19.95 19.19 -9.74
N SER A 229 20.28 17.96 -9.36
CA SER A 229 19.33 17.09 -8.67
C SER A 229 18.89 17.67 -7.32
N GLU A 230 19.77 18.39 -6.62
CA GLU A 230 19.46 19.02 -5.33
C GLU A 230 18.36 20.08 -5.47
N LEU A 231 18.46 20.95 -6.49
CA LEU A 231 17.42 21.95 -6.79
C LEU A 231 16.09 21.27 -7.13
N GLY A 232 16.11 20.23 -7.95
CA GLY A 232 14.91 19.47 -8.30
C GLY A 232 14.25 18.82 -7.09
N LEU A 233 15.05 18.25 -6.17
CA LEU A 233 14.58 17.65 -4.92
C LEU A 233 14.00 18.72 -3.97
N GLU A 234 14.63 19.89 -3.86
CA GLU A 234 14.10 21.00 -3.07
C GLU A 234 12.71 21.42 -3.57
N LYS A 235 12.55 21.62 -4.87
CA LYS A 235 11.26 21.96 -5.47
C LYS A 235 10.22 20.84 -5.25
N ILE A 236 10.56 19.57 -5.50
CA ILE A 236 9.68 18.43 -5.24
C ILE A 236 9.23 18.44 -3.77
N ARG A 237 10.15 18.68 -2.83
CA ARG A 237 9.85 18.74 -1.40
C ARG A 237 8.88 19.88 -1.08
N ASN A 238 9.08 21.06 -1.67
CA ASN A 238 8.21 22.23 -1.46
C ASN A 238 6.78 21.92 -1.94
N TYR A 239 6.62 21.28 -3.09
CA TYR A 239 5.29 20.86 -3.56
C TYR A 239 4.71 19.71 -2.75
N ALA A 240 5.50 18.77 -2.29
CA ALA A 240 5.06 17.70 -1.37
C ALA A 240 4.59 18.29 -0.03
N ASP A 241 5.24 19.35 0.46
CA ASP A 241 4.84 20.08 1.67
C ASP A 241 3.43 20.69 1.54
N LEU A 242 3.11 21.28 0.39
CA LEU A 242 1.77 21.82 0.15
C LEU A 242 0.66 20.77 0.31
N TYR A 243 0.97 19.51 0.04
CA TYR A 243 0.08 18.36 0.24
C TYR A 243 0.20 17.73 1.63
N GLY A 244 0.99 18.32 2.53
CA GLY A 244 1.21 17.81 3.87
C GLY A 244 2.08 16.55 3.95
N LEU A 245 2.84 16.20 2.91
CA LEU A 245 3.65 14.99 2.86
C LEU A 245 5.05 15.13 3.52
N THR A 246 5.32 16.24 4.22
CA THR A 246 6.59 16.49 4.91
C THR A 246 6.49 16.32 6.42
N GLU A 247 5.29 16.10 6.95
CA GLU A 247 5.02 15.95 8.38
C GLU A 247 3.87 14.98 8.63
N THR A 248 3.68 14.56 9.88
CA THR A 248 2.54 13.75 10.33
C THR A 248 1.22 14.47 10.07
N THR A 249 0.12 13.72 9.99
CA THR A 249 -1.18 14.26 9.61
C THR A 249 -1.89 15.01 10.72
N GLY A 250 -1.45 14.82 11.98
CA GLY A 250 -2.02 15.46 13.15
C GLY A 250 -3.10 14.66 13.85
N ILE A 251 -3.41 13.43 13.41
CA ILE A 251 -4.35 12.56 14.13
C ILE A 251 -3.85 12.24 15.55
N GLU A 252 -4.77 11.90 16.43
CA GLU A 252 -4.54 11.78 17.88
C GLU A 252 -3.83 10.48 18.30
N ILE A 253 -3.45 9.62 17.33
CA ILE A 253 -2.70 8.39 17.58
C ILE A 253 -1.30 8.47 16.93
N GLU A 254 -0.41 7.57 17.36
CA GLU A 254 0.99 7.57 16.92
C GLU A 254 1.12 7.37 15.42
N GLU A 255 1.87 8.27 14.78
CA GLU A 255 2.25 8.21 13.36
C GLU A 255 3.77 8.14 13.18
N SER A 256 4.21 7.47 12.12
CA SER A 256 5.60 7.56 11.65
C SER A 256 5.79 8.83 10.82
N ALA A 257 6.88 9.57 11.07
CA ALA A 257 7.20 10.77 10.31
C ALA A 257 7.51 10.43 8.85
N PRO A 258 6.90 11.12 7.88
CA PRO A 258 7.12 10.86 6.46
C PRO A 258 8.50 11.34 5.99
N THR A 259 8.97 10.77 4.90
CA THR A 259 10.20 11.21 4.24
C THR A 259 9.91 11.55 2.78
N VAL A 260 10.19 12.79 2.39
CA VAL A 260 10.30 13.17 0.97
C VAL A 260 11.73 12.88 0.53
N SER A 261 11.87 12.31 -0.66
CA SER A 261 13.16 11.85 -1.18
C SER A 261 14.24 12.92 -1.13
N THR A 262 15.43 12.49 -0.77
CA THR A 262 16.68 13.28 -0.77
C THR A 262 17.66 12.80 -1.82
N GLU A 263 17.25 11.87 -2.67
CA GLU A 263 18.09 11.26 -3.69
C GLU A 263 17.40 11.30 -5.06
N ASP A 264 18.12 11.70 -6.11
CA ASP A 264 17.70 11.62 -7.51
C ASP A 264 16.30 12.24 -7.79
N ALA A 265 16.28 13.53 -8.14
CA ALA A 265 15.04 14.27 -8.43
C ALA A 265 14.19 13.60 -9.53
N VAL A 266 14.83 13.00 -10.55
CA VAL A 266 14.15 12.38 -11.67
C VAL A 266 13.35 11.15 -11.22
N ARG A 267 13.97 10.25 -10.43
CA ARG A 267 13.28 9.05 -9.91
C ARG A 267 12.31 9.41 -8.78
N SER A 268 12.61 10.45 -8.02
CA SER A 268 11.72 10.97 -6.98
C SER A 268 10.40 11.51 -7.54
N ALA A 269 10.43 12.11 -8.74
CA ALA A 269 9.25 12.63 -9.41
C ALA A 269 8.20 11.54 -9.77
N ILE A 270 8.56 10.27 -9.81
CA ILE A 270 7.62 9.15 -9.98
C ILE A 270 7.29 8.43 -8.67
N GLY A 271 7.69 9.00 -7.53
CA GLY A 271 7.44 8.44 -6.20
C GLY A 271 8.39 7.31 -5.80
N GLN A 272 9.56 7.24 -6.43
CA GLN A 272 10.67 6.36 -6.07
C GLN A 272 11.75 7.16 -5.31
N GLY A 273 12.97 6.67 -5.27
CA GLY A 273 14.02 7.23 -4.41
C GLY A 273 13.75 6.87 -2.95
N THR A 274 14.04 7.78 -2.05
CA THR A 274 13.81 7.61 -0.60
C THR A 274 12.46 8.16 -0.13
N ASN A 275 11.50 8.43 -1.05
CA ASN A 275 10.13 8.78 -0.68
C ASN A 275 9.49 7.68 0.16
N ASN A 276 8.89 8.04 1.30
CA ASN A 276 8.33 7.07 2.24
C ASN A 276 7.16 7.68 3.01
N PHE A 277 5.94 7.15 2.81
CA PHE A 277 4.71 7.71 3.36
C PHE A 277 3.82 6.63 3.97
N SER A 278 3.08 6.99 5.02
CA SER A 278 2.04 6.18 5.63
C SER A 278 0.74 6.24 4.81
N THR A 279 -0.16 5.28 5.05
CA THR A 279 -1.47 5.28 4.39
C THR A 279 -2.31 6.49 4.79
N VAL A 280 -2.25 6.92 6.06
CA VAL A 280 -2.96 8.13 6.53
C VAL A 280 -2.38 9.40 5.88
N GLY A 281 -1.06 9.48 5.69
CA GLY A 281 -0.44 10.59 4.95
C GLY A 281 -0.91 10.65 3.49
N LEU A 282 -1.04 9.49 2.82
CA LEU A 282 -1.60 9.41 1.47
C LEU A 282 -3.10 9.74 1.43
N ALA A 283 -3.87 9.44 2.49
CA ALA A 283 -5.27 9.85 2.59
C ALA A 283 -5.38 11.39 2.65
N ARG A 284 -4.62 12.07 3.53
CA ARG A 284 -4.55 13.54 3.57
C ARG A 284 -4.22 14.13 2.20
N TYR A 285 -3.24 13.57 1.54
CA TYR A 285 -2.80 13.99 0.22
C TYR A 285 -3.93 13.90 -0.84
N VAL A 286 -4.62 12.76 -0.92
CA VAL A 286 -5.70 12.61 -1.91
C VAL A 286 -6.93 13.42 -1.55
N THR A 287 -7.22 13.66 -0.27
CA THR A 287 -8.23 14.62 0.21
C THR A 287 -7.95 16.01 -0.34
N THR A 288 -6.69 16.46 -0.25
CA THR A 288 -6.26 17.76 -0.76
C THR A 288 -6.43 17.87 -2.28
N ILE A 289 -6.24 16.79 -3.04
CA ILE A 289 -6.53 16.79 -4.48
C ILE A 289 -8.04 16.88 -4.73
N ALA A 290 -8.84 16.11 -4.01
CA ALA A 290 -10.27 16.00 -4.20
C ALA A 290 -11.01 17.33 -3.97
N ASN A 291 -10.56 18.13 -3.00
CA ASN A 291 -11.18 19.41 -2.63
C ASN A 291 -10.51 20.65 -3.27
N ASN A 292 -9.71 20.47 -4.32
CA ASN A 292 -9.03 21.55 -5.02
C ASN A 292 -8.03 22.34 -4.15
N GLY A 293 -7.35 21.65 -3.24
CA GLY A 293 -6.15 22.19 -2.61
C GLY A 293 -6.25 22.55 -1.14
N THR A 294 -7.36 22.30 -0.45
CA THR A 294 -7.42 22.50 1.00
C THR A 294 -6.77 21.31 1.71
N CYS A 295 -5.60 21.53 2.31
CA CYS A 295 -4.89 20.54 3.10
C CYS A 295 -5.29 20.66 4.57
N TYR A 296 -5.81 19.58 5.15
CA TYR A 296 -6.24 19.53 6.55
C TYR A 296 -5.18 18.88 7.45
N ASN A 297 -5.12 19.31 8.71
CA ASN A 297 -4.68 18.44 9.80
C ASN A 297 -5.85 17.51 10.10
N LEU A 298 -5.65 16.21 9.94
CA LEU A 298 -6.72 15.22 10.10
C LEU A 298 -7.07 15.02 11.58
N THR A 299 -8.27 14.49 11.85
CA THR A 299 -8.70 14.12 13.21
C THR A 299 -9.49 12.82 13.19
N LEU A 300 -9.34 12.02 14.26
CA LEU A 300 -10.13 10.83 14.58
C LEU A 300 -11.24 11.13 15.59
N VAL A 301 -11.14 12.27 16.27
CA VAL A 301 -12.05 12.67 17.34
C VAL A 301 -13.07 13.65 16.79
N ASP A 302 -14.32 13.25 16.70
CA ASP A 302 -15.45 14.11 16.34
C ASP A 302 -15.83 15.04 17.50
N LYS A 303 -16.11 14.46 18.68
CA LYS A 303 -16.50 15.23 19.87
C LYS A 303 -16.18 14.50 21.18
N ILE A 304 -16.09 15.27 22.24
CA ILE A 304 -16.00 14.76 23.60
C ILE A 304 -17.27 15.17 24.35
N THR A 305 -17.95 14.21 24.98
CA THR A 305 -19.15 14.44 25.77
C THR A 305 -18.94 14.03 27.22
N ASP A 306 -19.69 14.62 28.13
CA ASP A 306 -19.83 14.13 29.49
C ASP A 306 -20.71 12.86 29.56
N ARG A 307 -20.88 12.30 30.78
CA ARG A 307 -21.70 11.09 30.97
C ARG A 307 -23.20 11.30 30.69
N SER A 308 -23.69 12.54 30.65
CA SER A 308 -25.05 12.90 30.32
C SER A 308 -25.27 13.18 28.83
N GLY A 309 -24.23 13.12 28.02
CA GLY A 309 -24.26 13.39 26.58
C GLY A 309 -24.09 14.87 26.22
N ILE A 310 -23.77 15.74 27.20
CA ILE A 310 -23.48 17.15 26.93
C ILE A 310 -22.11 17.25 26.25
N VAL A 311 -22.08 17.91 25.09
CA VAL A 311 -20.84 18.14 24.34
C VAL A 311 -19.93 19.06 25.14
N LEU A 312 -18.75 18.58 25.52
CA LEU A 312 -17.68 19.34 26.20
C LEU A 312 -16.73 19.97 25.20
N THR A 313 -16.43 19.24 24.13
CA THR A 313 -15.59 19.69 23.03
C THR A 313 -16.20 19.16 21.75
N ASP A 314 -16.44 20.04 20.81
CA ASP A 314 -16.75 19.74 19.41
C ASP A 314 -15.44 19.90 18.65
N ASN A 315 -14.96 18.81 18.06
CA ASN A 315 -13.64 18.78 17.47
C ASN A 315 -13.76 18.68 15.93
N HIS A 316 -12.99 19.49 15.25
CA HIS A 316 -13.00 19.55 13.80
C HIS A 316 -11.55 19.56 13.29
N ALA A 317 -11.33 18.94 12.16
CA ALA A 317 -10.06 19.04 11.49
C ALA A 317 -9.74 20.49 11.13
N SER A 318 -8.52 20.92 11.32
CA SER A 318 -8.09 22.29 11.04
C SER A 318 -7.44 22.36 9.66
N VAL A 319 -7.64 23.48 8.95
CA VAL A 319 -6.94 23.73 7.70
C VAL A 319 -5.45 24.00 7.99
N ARG A 320 -4.57 23.16 7.44
CA ARG A 320 -3.13 23.34 7.49
C ARG A 320 -2.69 24.45 6.53
N ASN A 321 -3.09 24.32 5.27
CA ASN A 321 -2.83 25.31 4.20
C ASN A 321 -3.77 25.09 3.03
N THR A 322 -3.76 26.03 2.10
CA THR A 322 -4.48 25.94 0.83
C THR A 322 -3.52 26.12 -0.33
N ILE A 323 -3.60 25.23 -1.31
CA ILE A 323 -2.82 25.33 -2.55
C ILE A 323 -3.55 26.26 -3.52
N ASN A 324 -3.02 27.44 -3.70
CA ASN A 324 -3.58 28.41 -4.64
C ASN A 324 -3.06 28.11 -6.06
N MET A 325 -3.84 27.34 -6.82
CA MET A 325 -3.51 26.90 -8.18
C MET A 325 -4.67 27.18 -9.12
N ASP A 326 -4.37 27.46 -10.38
CA ASP A 326 -5.40 27.69 -11.41
C ASP A 326 -6.35 26.47 -11.53
N SER A 327 -7.64 26.75 -11.69
CA SER A 327 -8.65 25.67 -11.78
C SER A 327 -8.40 24.72 -12.95
N SER A 328 -7.86 25.21 -14.06
CA SER A 328 -7.54 24.37 -15.22
C SER A 328 -6.41 23.37 -14.92
N TYR A 329 -5.56 23.64 -13.93
CA TYR A 329 -4.51 22.71 -13.49
C TYR A 329 -5.11 21.60 -12.64
N TRP A 330 -6.03 21.96 -11.71
CA TRP A 330 -6.81 20.96 -10.97
C TRP A 330 -7.60 20.06 -11.91
N ASP A 331 -8.32 20.67 -12.88
CA ASP A 331 -9.07 19.91 -13.89
C ASP A 331 -8.19 18.93 -14.65
N ALA A 332 -7.00 19.33 -15.05
CA ALA A 332 -6.10 18.46 -15.81
C ALA A 332 -5.62 17.25 -14.97
N ILE A 333 -5.31 17.46 -13.69
CA ILE A 333 -4.90 16.40 -12.75
C ILE A 333 -6.07 15.45 -12.47
N GLN A 334 -7.23 15.99 -12.08
CA GLN A 334 -8.41 15.23 -11.73
C GLN A 334 -8.99 14.44 -12.91
N GLN A 335 -9.03 15.02 -14.10
CA GLN A 335 -9.38 14.31 -15.33
C GLN A 335 -8.41 13.16 -15.63
N GLY A 336 -7.11 13.35 -15.39
CA GLY A 336 -6.12 12.30 -15.50
C GLY A 336 -6.43 11.13 -14.56
N MET A 337 -6.74 11.42 -13.30
CA MET A 337 -7.15 10.42 -12.31
C MET A 337 -8.48 9.74 -12.69
N ARG A 338 -9.44 10.49 -13.25
CA ARG A 338 -10.70 9.93 -13.74
C ARG A 338 -10.47 8.93 -14.87
N LYS A 339 -9.65 9.29 -15.85
CA LYS A 339 -9.30 8.41 -16.98
C LYS A 339 -8.60 7.12 -16.55
N VAL A 340 -7.78 7.14 -15.49
CA VAL A 340 -7.23 5.91 -14.92
C VAL A 340 -8.31 4.92 -14.55
N ILE A 341 -9.40 5.38 -13.93
CA ILE A 341 -10.50 4.52 -13.50
C ILE A 341 -11.36 4.09 -14.69
N GLU A 342 -11.63 4.97 -15.65
CA GLU A 342 -12.36 4.63 -16.90
C GLU A 342 -11.67 3.51 -17.69
N SER A 343 -10.35 3.39 -17.58
CA SER A 343 -9.59 2.29 -18.20
C SER A 343 -9.72 0.95 -17.45
N LYS A 344 -10.38 0.91 -16.28
CA LYS A 344 -10.50 -0.28 -15.43
C LYS A 344 -11.90 -0.87 -15.56
N SER A 345 -12.03 -1.92 -16.39
CA SER A 345 -13.34 -2.56 -16.64
C SER A 345 -14.06 -3.03 -15.38
N TYR A 346 -13.32 -3.39 -14.33
CA TYR A 346 -13.90 -3.80 -13.06
C TYR A 346 -14.50 -2.64 -12.23
N TYR A 347 -14.42 -1.38 -12.66
CA TYR A 347 -15.13 -0.24 -12.08
C TYR A 347 -16.41 0.13 -12.83
N ASN A 348 -16.72 -0.51 -13.98
CA ASN A 348 -17.85 -0.12 -14.83
C ASN A 348 -19.21 -0.36 -14.16
N ASP A 349 -19.30 -1.25 -13.20
CA ASP A 349 -20.51 -1.65 -12.47
C ASP A 349 -20.69 -0.92 -11.13
N LEU A 350 -19.78 0.00 -10.77
CA LEU A 350 -19.81 0.62 -9.45
C LEU A 350 -21.00 1.60 -9.22
N GLY A 351 -21.60 2.13 -10.27
CA GLY A 351 -22.74 3.07 -10.14
C GLY A 351 -22.36 4.49 -9.72
N VAL A 352 -21.20 4.71 -9.10
CA VAL A 352 -20.62 6.02 -8.77
C VAL A 352 -19.33 6.24 -9.53
N LYS A 353 -19.10 7.47 -10.02
CA LYS A 353 -17.86 7.79 -10.72
C LYS A 353 -16.73 8.06 -9.73
N VAL A 354 -15.60 7.44 -9.95
CA VAL A 354 -14.39 7.55 -9.11
C VAL A 354 -13.24 8.13 -9.92
N ALA A 355 -12.46 8.98 -9.30
CA ALA A 355 -11.15 9.37 -9.81
C ALA A 355 -10.05 8.80 -8.92
N GLY A 356 -9.00 8.22 -9.48
CA GLY A 356 -7.99 7.57 -8.65
C GLY A 356 -6.68 7.31 -9.39
N LYS A 357 -5.69 6.87 -8.62
CA LYS A 357 -4.37 6.53 -9.15
C LYS A 357 -3.83 5.28 -8.49
N THR A 358 -3.44 4.32 -9.31
CA THR A 358 -2.73 3.12 -8.88
C THR A 358 -1.25 3.41 -8.68
N GLY A 359 -0.66 2.83 -7.64
CA GLY A 359 0.77 2.86 -7.36
C GLY A 359 1.32 1.45 -7.17
N THR A 360 2.50 1.23 -7.71
CA THR A 360 3.28 0.01 -7.48
C THR A 360 4.66 0.46 -7.07
N ALA A 361 5.13 0.02 -5.92
CA ALA A 361 6.43 0.37 -5.39
C ALA A 361 7.27 -0.87 -5.15
N GLU A 362 8.45 -0.93 -5.76
CA GLU A 362 9.43 -1.96 -5.53
C GLU A 362 10.31 -1.56 -4.34
N GLU A 363 10.35 -2.39 -3.31
CA GLU A 363 11.24 -2.23 -2.16
C GLU A 363 12.34 -3.30 -2.17
N ASN A 364 11.97 -4.51 -2.57
CA ASN A 364 12.86 -5.67 -2.56
C ASN A 364 12.63 -6.54 -3.79
N LYS A 365 13.70 -6.80 -4.56
CA LYS A 365 13.64 -7.64 -5.77
C LYS A 365 13.26 -9.10 -5.54
N ASN A 366 13.32 -9.57 -4.30
CA ASN A 366 13.00 -10.96 -3.93
C ASN A 366 11.57 -11.11 -3.39
N ARG A 367 10.81 -10.00 -3.21
CA ARG A 367 9.42 -10.00 -2.72
C ARG A 367 8.52 -9.32 -3.76
N GLY A 368 7.23 -9.52 -3.64
CA GLY A 368 6.25 -8.80 -4.45
C GLY A 368 6.32 -7.29 -4.23
N ASN A 369 5.87 -6.51 -5.20
CA ASN A 369 5.77 -5.06 -5.04
C ASN A 369 4.66 -4.69 -4.07
N HIS A 370 4.77 -3.55 -3.39
CA HIS A 370 3.65 -2.96 -2.66
C HIS A 370 2.56 -2.52 -3.63
N ALA A 371 1.31 -2.83 -3.29
CA ALA A 371 0.14 -2.42 -4.04
C ALA A 371 -0.52 -1.23 -3.35
N LEU A 372 -0.59 -0.10 -4.05
CA LEU A 372 -1.18 1.13 -3.56
C LEU A 372 -2.30 1.60 -4.49
N PHE A 373 -3.31 2.21 -3.89
CA PHE A 373 -4.36 2.88 -4.61
C PHE A 373 -4.84 4.08 -3.82
N VAL A 374 -4.97 5.24 -4.47
CA VAL A 374 -5.58 6.44 -3.90
C VAL A 374 -6.71 6.88 -4.81
N CYS A 375 -7.84 7.28 -4.23
CA CYS A 375 -8.97 7.74 -5.01
C CYS A 375 -9.87 8.68 -4.20
N TYR A 376 -10.80 9.31 -4.88
CA TYR A 376 -11.92 10.01 -4.26
C TYR A 376 -13.21 9.75 -5.05
N ALA A 377 -14.33 9.88 -4.38
CA ALA A 377 -15.64 9.67 -4.94
C ALA A 377 -16.71 10.51 -4.20
N PRO A 378 -17.81 10.89 -4.90
CA PRO A 378 -17.97 10.89 -6.35
C PRO A 378 -17.02 11.84 -7.08
N TYR A 379 -16.75 11.62 -8.36
CA TYR A 379 -15.82 12.45 -9.14
C TYR A 379 -16.28 13.92 -9.26
N GLU A 380 -17.55 14.13 -9.55
CA GLU A 380 -18.10 15.47 -9.79
C GLU A 380 -18.32 16.29 -8.52
N GLN A 381 -18.62 15.63 -7.41
CA GLN A 381 -18.85 16.24 -6.09
C GLN A 381 -18.21 15.35 -5.03
N PRO A 382 -16.91 15.48 -4.82
CA PRO A 382 -16.18 14.61 -3.91
C PRO A 382 -16.70 14.67 -2.48
N GLU A 383 -17.04 13.52 -1.90
CA GLU A 383 -17.47 13.34 -0.52
C GLU A 383 -16.35 12.69 0.30
N ILE A 384 -15.79 11.60 -0.22
CA ILE A 384 -14.74 10.86 0.46
C ILE A 384 -13.50 10.72 -0.38
N ALA A 385 -12.37 10.68 0.30
CA ALA A 385 -11.07 10.28 -0.26
C ALA A 385 -10.55 9.03 0.44
N VAL A 386 -9.92 8.14 -0.31
CA VAL A 386 -9.48 6.82 0.16
C VAL A 386 -8.03 6.58 -0.22
N ALA A 387 -7.24 6.13 0.72
CA ALA A 387 -5.92 5.56 0.47
C ALA A 387 -5.89 4.10 0.93
N THR A 388 -5.42 3.22 0.06
CA THR A 388 -5.32 1.78 0.28
C THR A 388 -3.92 1.29 -0.01
N ARG A 389 -3.38 0.46 0.88
CA ARG A 389 -2.09 -0.18 0.74
C ARG A 389 -2.17 -1.65 1.11
N ILE A 390 -1.60 -2.52 0.27
CA ILE A 390 -1.35 -3.93 0.57
C ILE A 390 0.16 -4.15 0.48
N ALA A 391 0.76 -4.48 1.61
CA ALA A 391 2.20 -4.73 1.65
C ALA A 391 2.55 -5.97 0.81
N TYR A 392 3.51 -5.81 -0.10
CA TYR A 392 3.93 -6.87 -1.00
C TYR A 392 2.76 -7.54 -1.75
N GLY A 393 1.74 -6.73 -2.10
CA GLY A 393 0.49 -7.16 -2.71
C GLY A 393 0.58 -7.44 -4.22
N TYR A 394 1.78 -7.53 -4.77
CA TYR A 394 2.12 -7.85 -6.16
C TYR A 394 1.64 -6.83 -7.19
N THR A 395 0.35 -6.53 -7.22
CA THR A 395 -0.25 -5.60 -8.19
C THR A 395 -1.22 -4.63 -7.53
N SER A 396 -1.15 -3.38 -7.94
CA SER A 396 -2.09 -2.33 -7.50
C SER A 396 -3.55 -2.61 -7.84
N THR A 397 -3.84 -3.57 -8.71
CA THR A 397 -5.20 -4.02 -9.02
C THR A 397 -5.90 -4.55 -7.78
N TYR A 398 -5.21 -5.24 -6.88
CA TYR A 398 -5.81 -5.77 -5.65
C TYR A 398 -6.21 -4.64 -4.70
N ALA A 399 -5.37 -3.63 -4.52
CA ALA A 399 -5.72 -2.46 -3.71
C ALA A 399 -6.91 -1.70 -4.31
N ALA A 400 -6.94 -1.52 -5.64
CA ALA A 400 -8.05 -0.85 -6.31
C ALA A 400 -9.36 -1.65 -6.23
N ARG A 401 -9.34 -2.98 -6.38
CA ARG A 401 -10.53 -3.83 -6.25
C ARG A 401 -11.04 -3.86 -4.81
N MET A 402 -10.16 -3.98 -3.82
CA MET A 402 -10.56 -3.90 -2.41
C MET A 402 -11.25 -2.57 -2.11
N THR A 403 -10.68 -1.46 -2.59
CA THR A 403 -11.31 -0.14 -2.45
C THR A 403 -12.67 -0.08 -3.12
N LYS A 404 -12.85 -0.68 -4.31
CA LYS A 404 -14.14 -0.73 -5.00
C LYS A 404 -15.21 -1.37 -4.12
N GLU A 405 -14.93 -2.50 -3.47
CA GLU A 405 -15.92 -3.17 -2.62
C GLU A 405 -16.30 -2.29 -1.41
N VAL A 406 -15.33 -1.58 -0.81
CA VAL A 406 -15.62 -0.61 0.25
C VAL A 406 -16.48 0.56 -0.26
N LEU A 407 -16.21 1.06 -1.47
CA LEU A 407 -17.04 2.11 -2.07
C LEU A 407 -18.48 1.65 -2.36
N LYS A 408 -18.68 0.39 -2.76
CA LYS A 408 -20.03 -0.17 -2.91
C LYS A 408 -20.80 -0.11 -1.60
N TYR A 409 -20.18 -0.55 -0.51
CA TYR A 409 -20.81 -0.53 0.81
C TYR A 409 -21.06 0.92 1.28
N TYR A 410 -20.08 1.80 1.16
CA TYR A 410 -20.20 3.20 1.62
C TYR A 410 -21.32 3.96 0.91
N PHE A 411 -21.53 3.72 -0.38
CA PHE A 411 -22.56 4.40 -1.18
C PHE A 411 -23.89 3.62 -1.26
N ASP A 412 -24.13 2.65 -0.39
CA ASP A 412 -25.34 1.82 -0.35
C ASP A 412 -25.64 1.14 -1.71
N LEU A 413 -24.61 0.72 -2.43
CA LEU A 413 -24.71 0.05 -3.72
C LEU A 413 -24.72 -1.48 -3.62
N ALA A 414 -24.38 -2.01 -2.46
CA ALA A 414 -24.40 -3.44 -2.14
C ALA A 414 -24.55 -3.62 -0.63
N GLU A 415 -25.27 -4.68 -0.23
CA GLU A 415 -25.39 -5.08 1.17
C GLU A 415 -24.09 -5.70 1.69
N GLU A 416 -23.91 -5.77 3.02
CA GLU A 416 -22.70 -6.29 3.65
C GLU A 416 -22.37 -7.71 3.21
N ASP A 417 -23.37 -8.59 3.12
CA ASP A 417 -23.23 -9.99 2.73
C ASP A 417 -22.90 -10.18 1.23
N GLU A 418 -23.20 -9.20 0.40
CA GLU A 418 -22.77 -9.17 -1.00
C GLU A 418 -21.29 -8.77 -1.14
N VAL A 419 -20.79 -7.93 -0.23
CA VAL A 419 -19.40 -7.46 -0.21
C VAL A 419 -18.50 -8.46 0.55
N ILE A 420 -18.98 -8.96 1.70
CA ILE A 420 -18.26 -9.93 2.54
C ILE A 420 -18.86 -11.32 2.30
N THR A 421 -18.42 -11.98 1.25
CA THR A 421 -18.95 -13.30 0.84
C THR A 421 -18.50 -14.46 1.73
N GLY A 422 -17.58 -14.23 2.66
CA GLY A 422 -16.97 -15.29 3.49
C GLY A 422 -16.09 -16.27 2.70
N THR A 423 -15.86 -16.03 1.41
CA THR A 423 -15.06 -16.91 0.55
C THR A 423 -14.09 -16.11 -0.31
N ALA A 424 -12.92 -16.69 -0.57
CA ALA A 424 -11.96 -16.13 -1.51
C ALA A 424 -12.28 -16.55 -2.95
N SER A 425 -12.20 -15.60 -3.89
CA SER A 425 -12.36 -15.87 -5.31
C SER A 425 -11.04 -15.66 -6.08
N GLN A 426 -10.81 -16.46 -7.11
CA GLN A 426 -9.72 -16.16 -8.04
C GLN A 426 -10.05 -14.88 -8.84
N ILE A 427 -9.11 -13.95 -8.81
CA ILE A 427 -9.18 -12.77 -9.68
C ILE A 427 -8.52 -13.14 -11.01
N THR A 428 -9.33 -13.30 -12.06
CA THR A 428 -8.87 -13.54 -13.42
C THR A 428 -8.49 -12.22 -14.12
#